data_2d2a1784771feb54fd3e9109799d7641
#
_entry.id   2d2a1784771feb54fd3e9109799d7641
#
_cell.length_a   1.000
_cell.length_b   1.000
_cell.length_c   1.000
_cell.angle_alpha   90.00
_cell.angle_beta   90.00
_cell.angle_gamma   90.00
#
_symmetry.space_group_name_H-M   'P 1'
#
loop_
_entity.id
_entity.type
_entity.pdbx_description
1 polymer ?
#
loop_
_entity_poly.entity_id
_entity_poly.type
_entity_poly.pdbx_seq_one_letter_code
_entity_poly.pdbx_strand_id
1 'polypeptide(L)'
;MASAPPGLLNLNAAKTRVSQGKTYAYMFGLGVISAVVIQSGIAVWIARYVARNPDLIRWMLWFAVGMFAVLAVYFFSSPTQKNPIEGIVFKKKYSFWKGFGMALANMLTIPYYVGLHAMRRASGWIFFAPEDIAVFVVAASLGTGFLLYLYIEFFQKLLADPNQMPKRFNNWLGALMVVLMLLAIYRLF
;
A
#
# COMPACT_ATOMS: atom_id res chain seq x y z
N MET A 1 -7.11 4.73 -0.03
CA MET A 1 -6.38 5.62 -0.96
C MET A 1 -4.86 5.38 -1.04
N ALA A 2 -4.24 4.56 -0.19
CA ALA A 2 -2.83 4.15 -0.32
C ALA A 2 -2.52 3.45 -1.65
N SER A 3 -3.51 2.92 -2.32
CA SER A 3 -3.40 2.23 -3.61
C SER A 3 -3.73 3.11 -4.81
N ALA A 4 -4.01 4.40 -4.63
CA ALA A 4 -4.46 5.29 -5.72
C ALA A 4 -3.37 5.60 -6.77
N PRO A 5 -2.08 5.85 -6.43
CA PRO A 5 -1.05 5.91 -7.45
C PRO A 5 -0.86 4.53 -8.10
N PRO A 6 -0.38 4.45 -9.35
CA PRO A 6 -0.13 3.19 -10.04
C PRO A 6 0.98 2.39 -9.35
N GLY A 7 0.65 1.86 -8.17
CA GLY A 7 1.52 1.00 -7.37
C GLY A 7 1.67 -0.39 -7.99
N LEU A 8 2.69 -1.13 -7.55
CA LEU A 8 3.01 -2.48 -8.04
C LEU A 8 1.81 -3.43 -8.02
N LEU A 9 0.93 -3.35 -7.01
CA LEU A 9 -0.27 -4.19 -6.90
C LEU A 9 -1.28 -3.90 -8.01
N ASN A 10 -1.57 -2.62 -8.25
CA ASN A 10 -2.53 -2.19 -9.25
C ASN A 10 -2.05 -2.51 -10.66
N LEU A 11 -0.76 -2.26 -10.94
CA LEU A 11 -0.13 -2.61 -12.22
C LEU A 11 -0.14 -4.12 -12.45
N ASN A 12 0.19 -4.93 -11.42
CA ASN A 12 0.15 -6.38 -11.55
C ASN A 12 -1.27 -6.93 -11.71
N ALA A 13 -2.29 -6.31 -11.12
CA ALA A 13 -3.68 -6.65 -11.35
C ALA A 13 -4.07 -6.43 -12.82
N ALA A 14 -3.76 -5.25 -13.38
CA ALA A 14 -4.00 -4.93 -14.78
C ALA A 14 -3.18 -5.82 -15.74
N LYS A 15 -1.90 -6.08 -15.44
CA LYS A 15 -1.05 -7.00 -16.22
C LYS A 15 -1.62 -8.43 -16.19
N THR A 16 -2.09 -8.91 -15.05
CA THR A 16 -2.73 -10.23 -14.94
C THR A 16 -3.99 -10.31 -15.79
N ARG A 17 -4.76 -9.20 -15.85
CA ARG A 17 -5.94 -9.10 -16.72
C ARG A 17 -5.60 -9.28 -18.20
N VAL A 18 -4.56 -8.61 -18.66
CA VAL A 18 -4.12 -8.66 -20.07
C VAL A 18 -3.50 -10.02 -20.41
N SER A 19 -2.63 -10.55 -19.53
CA SER A 19 -1.83 -11.75 -19.85
C SER A 19 -2.52 -13.08 -19.53
N GLN A 20 -3.41 -13.12 -18.54
CA GLN A 20 -4.02 -14.36 -18.05
C GLN A 20 -5.54 -14.36 -18.13
N GLY A 21 -6.15 -13.20 -18.30
CA GLY A 21 -7.60 -13.03 -18.41
C GLY A 21 -8.29 -12.54 -17.14
N LYS A 22 -9.59 -12.25 -17.29
CA LYS A 22 -10.42 -11.57 -16.29
C LYS A 22 -10.50 -12.33 -14.97
N THR A 23 -10.76 -13.62 -15.01
CA THR A 23 -10.93 -14.47 -13.82
C THR A 23 -9.69 -14.48 -12.94
N TYR A 24 -8.50 -14.58 -13.55
CA TYR A 24 -7.25 -14.61 -12.79
C TYR A 24 -6.88 -13.25 -12.19
N ALA A 25 -7.26 -12.16 -12.86
CA ALA A 25 -7.10 -10.81 -12.33
C ALA A 25 -7.98 -10.59 -11.08
N TYR A 26 -9.22 -11.08 -11.10
CA TYR A 26 -10.08 -11.03 -9.92
C TYR A 26 -9.59 -11.94 -8.80
N MET A 27 -9.08 -13.14 -9.10
CA MET A 27 -8.45 -14.01 -8.09
C MET A 27 -7.24 -13.32 -7.45
N PHE A 28 -6.42 -12.62 -8.25
CA PHE A 28 -5.33 -11.80 -7.72
C PHE A 28 -5.86 -10.70 -6.79
N GLY A 29 -6.90 -9.99 -7.21
CA GLY A 29 -7.56 -8.95 -6.41
C GLY A 29 -8.10 -9.47 -5.08
N LEU A 30 -8.77 -10.64 -5.09
CA LEU A 30 -9.24 -11.29 -3.86
C LEU A 30 -8.09 -11.64 -2.92
N GLY A 31 -6.95 -12.11 -3.44
CA GLY A 31 -5.75 -12.33 -2.65
C GLY A 31 -5.24 -11.06 -1.99
N VAL A 32 -5.19 -9.94 -2.73
CA VAL A 32 -4.81 -8.63 -2.19
C VAL A 32 -5.79 -8.18 -1.09
N ILE A 33 -7.10 -8.28 -1.32
CA ILE A 33 -8.12 -7.89 -0.34
C ILE A 33 -7.98 -8.71 0.94
N SER A 34 -7.75 -10.03 0.84
CA SER A 34 -7.55 -10.89 1.99
C SER A 34 -6.34 -10.47 2.83
N ALA A 35 -5.23 -10.09 2.18
CA ALA A 35 -4.07 -9.55 2.88
C ALA A 35 -4.37 -8.20 3.54
N VAL A 36 -5.13 -7.31 2.89
CA VAL A 36 -5.53 -6.01 3.44
C VAL A 36 -6.40 -6.17 4.69
N VAL A 37 -7.32 -7.14 4.71
CA VAL A 37 -8.11 -7.46 5.92
C VAL A 37 -7.19 -7.77 7.11
N ILE A 38 -6.19 -8.63 6.91
CA ILE A 38 -5.23 -8.99 7.95
C ILE A 38 -4.38 -7.79 8.36
N GLN A 39 -3.81 -7.08 7.39
CA GLN A 39 -2.93 -5.94 7.64
C GLN A 39 -3.65 -4.77 8.32
N SER A 40 -4.89 -4.47 7.93
CA SER A 40 -5.68 -3.41 8.57
C SER A 40 -6.09 -3.78 10.00
N GLY A 41 -6.40 -5.05 10.25
CA GLY A 41 -6.65 -5.55 11.61
C GLY A 41 -5.42 -5.44 12.52
N ILE A 42 -4.26 -5.88 12.03
CA ILE A 42 -2.97 -5.70 12.73
C ILE A 42 -2.67 -4.22 12.96
N ALA A 43 -2.92 -3.37 11.97
CA ALA A 43 -2.68 -1.93 12.08
C ALA A 43 -3.53 -1.28 13.18
N VAL A 44 -4.79 -1.67 13.33
CA VAL A 44 -5.65 -1.17 14.42
C VAL A 44 -5.13 -1.61 15.78
N TRP A 45 -4.67 -2.85 15.90
CA TRP A 45 -4.07 -3.35 17.13
C TRP A 45 -2.80 -2.57 17.50
N ILE A 46 -1.92 -2.32 16.53
CA ILE A 46 -0.73 -1.47 16.71
C ILE A 46 -1.14 -0.04 17.08
N ALA A 47 -2.13 0.56 16.39
CA ALA A 47 -2.62 1.90 16.68
C ALA A 47 -3.15 2.02 18.13
N ARG A 48 -3.84 0.99 18.61
CA ARG A 48 -4.31 0.92 20.00
C ARG A 48 -3.16 0.88 21.00
N TYR A 49 -2.13 0.09 20.71
CA TYR A 49 -0.94 -0.03 21.55
C TYR A 49 -0.17 1.29 21.62
N VAL A 50 0.06 1.92 20.46
CA VAL A 50 0.73 3.23 20.35
C VAL A 50 -0.05 4.32 21.09
N ALA A 51 -1.38 4.31 20.98
CA ALA A 51 -2.23 5.30 21.67
C ALA A 51 -2.18 5.21 23.21
N ARG A 52 -1.78 4.07 23.75
CA ARG A 52 -1.59 3.86 25.19
C ARG A 52 -0.17 4.19 25.68
N ASN A 53 0.77 4.32 24.75
CA ASN A 53 2.20 4.55 25.04
C ASN A 53 2.71 5.74 24.22
N PRO A 54 2.46 6.98 24.65
CA PRO A 54 2.82 8.18 23.89
C PRO A 54 4.30 8.27 23.53
N ASP A 55 5.19 7.77 24.37
CA ASP A 55 6.64 7.78 24.14
C ASP A 55 7.04 6.99 22.89
N LEU A 56 6.26 5.95 22.54
CA LEU A 56 6.47 5.19 21.29
C LEU A 56 6.27 6.04 20.06
N ILE A 57 5.42 7.06 20.10
CA ILE A 57 5.18 7.96 18.98
C ILE A 57 6.49 8.64 18.57
N ARG A 58 7.27 9.09 19.53
CA ARG A 58 8.56 9.75 19.30
C ARG A 58 9.56 8.79 18.62
N TRP A 59 9.67 7.56 19.10
CA TRP A 59 10.51 6.54 18.50
C TRP A 59 10.05 6.16 17.09
N MET A 60 8.73 6.02 16.89
CA MET A 60 8.16 5.75 15.56
C MET A 60 8.42 6.90 14.57
N LEU A 61 8.38 8.15 15.01
CA LEU A 61 8.70 9.31 14.17
C LEU A 61 10.18 9.29 13.75
N TRP A 62 11.11 8.99 14.67
CA TRP A 62 12.53 8.84 14.33
C TRP A 62 12.77 7.71 13.32
N PHE A 63 12.10 6.58 13.54
CA PHE A 63 12.15 5.46 12.59
C PHE A 63 11.57 5.86 11.22
N ALA A 64 10.45 6.58 11.19
CA ALA A 64 9.84 7.07 9.96
C ALA A 64 10.77 8.03 9.20
N VAL A 65 11.43 8.95 9.89
CA VAL A 65 12.43 9.85 9.29
C VAL A 65 13.53 9.05 8.61
N GLY A 66 14.14 8.08 9.31
CA GLY A 66 15.17 7.22 8.75
C GLY A 66 14.68 6.43 7.53
N MET A 67 13.50 5.83 7.63
CA MET A 67 12.89 5.05 6.54
C MET A 67 12.59 5.93 5.31
N PHE A 68 11.99 7.10 5.50
CA PHE A 68 11.70 8.01 4.40
C PHE A 68 12.97 8.55 3.75
N ALA A 69 14.04 8.82 4.52
CA ALA A 69 15.33 9.20 3.99
C ALA A 69 15.91 8.11 3.08
N VAL A 70 15.93 6.86 3.55
CA VAL A 70 16.41 5.72 2.75
C VAL A 70 15.58 5.54 1.48
N LEU A 71 14.24 5.61 1.59
CA LEU A 71 13.36 5.50 0.43
C LEU A 71 13.54 6.67 -0.56
N ALA A 72 13.74 7.89 -0.07
CA ALA A 72 14.02 9.04 -0.92
C ALA A 72 15.30 8.82 -1.74
N VAL A 73 16.40 8.45 -1.08
CA VAL A 73 17.67 8.12 -1.74
C VAL A 73 17.48 7.00 -2.75
N TYR A 74 16.76 5.93 -2.37
CA TYR A 74 16.48 4.81 -3.26
C TYR A 74 15.73 5.26 -4.52
N PHE A 75 14.65 6.03 -4.41
CA PHE A 75 13.88 6.49 -5.57
C PHE A 75 14.65 7.46 -6.46
N PHE A 76 15.47 8.35 -5.90
CA PHE A 76 16.31 9.24 -6.70
C PHE A 76 17.48 8.53 -7.38
N SER A 77 18.02 7.49 -6.74
CA SER A 77 19.17 6.73 -7.27
C SER A 77 18.76 5.63 -8.24
N SER A 78 17.48 5.20 -8.22
CA SER A 78 17.02 4.09 -9.04
C SER A 78 16.85 4.54 -10.51
N PRO A 79 17.61 3.98 -11.45
CA PRO A 79 17.25 4.05 -12.85
C PRO A 79 15.90 3.35 -13.06
N THR A 80 15.21 3.64 -14.17
CA THR A 80 13.91 3.04 -14.56
C THR A 80 13.79 1.60 -14.09
N GLN A 81 12.93 1.36 -13.08
CA GLN A 81 12.82 0.02 -12.50
C GLN A 81 12.21 -0.94 -13.51
N LYS A 82 12.98 -1.94 -13.91
CA LYS A 82 12.40 -3.22 -14.33
C LYS A 82 11.76 -3.83 -13.08
N ASN A 83 10.48 -4.17 -13.15
CA ASN A 83 9.77 -4.78 -12.02
C ASN A 83 10.59 -5.96 -11.48
N PRO A 84 11.07 -5.96 -10.22
CA PRO A 84 11.90 -7.02 -9.68
C PRO A 84 11.21 -8.38 -9.61
N ILE A 85 9.91 -8.42 -9.88
CA ILE A 85 9.07 -9.63 -9.87
C ILE A 85 8.85 -10.20 -11.28
N GLU A 86 9.46 -9.61 -12.33
CA GLU A 86 9.30 -10.10 -13.72
C GLU A 86 9.82 -11.52 -13.97
N GLY A 87 10.73 -12.03 -13.14
CA GLY A 87 11.27 -13.39 -13.27
C GLY A 87 10.36 -14.49 -12.70
N ILE A 88 9.36 -14.17 -11.90
CA ILE A 88 8.53 -15.17 -11.27
C ILE A 88 7.23 -15.34 -12.06
N VAL A 89 7.24 -16.29 -12.99
CA VAL A 89 6.04 -16.69 -13.74
C VAL A 89 5.21 -17.63 -12.88
N PHE A 90 4.23 -17.08 -12.15
CA PHE A 90 3.27 -17.92 -11.44
C PHE A 90 2.31 -18.58 -12.44
N LYS A 91 2.09 -19.90 -12.26
CA LYS A 91 1.02 -20.61 -13.00
C LYS A 91 -0.32 -19.94 -12.69
N LYS A 92 -1.23 -19.92 -13.68
CA LYS A 92 -2.55 -19.26 -13.58
C LYS A 92 -3.30 -19.59 -12.27
N LYS A 93 -3.28 -20.85 -11.82
CA LYS A 93 -3.94 -21.33 -10.61
C LYS A 93 -3.45 -20.68 -9.31
N TYR A 94 -2.30 -20.03 -9.32
CA TYR A 94 -1.72 -19.35 -8.13
C TYR A 94 -1.94 -17.85 -8.09
N SER A 95 -2.81 -17.30 -8.96
CA SER A 95 -3.07 -15.84 -9.01
C SER A 95 -3.51 -15.27 -7.65
N PHE A 96 -4.34 -15.98 -6.89
CA PHE A 96 -4.73 -15.57 -5.53
C PHE A 96 -3.49 -15.43 -4.63
N TRP A 97 -2.68 -16.47 -4.53
CA TRP A 97 -1.49 -16.48 -3.68
C TRP A 97 -0.44 -15.45 -4.10
N LYS A 98 -0.35 -15.18 -5.41
CA LYS A 98 0.48 -14.09 -5.93
C LYS A 98 0.00 -12.74 -5.40
N GLY A 99 -1.31 -12.44 -5.51
CA GLY A 99 -1.90 -11.20 -5.01
C GLY A 99 -1.74 -11.07 -3.50
N PHE A 100 -2.02 -12.13 -2.77
CA PHE A 100 -1.89 -12.20 -1.32
C PHE A 100 -0.44 -11.96 -0.85
N GLY A 101 0.52 -12.69 -1.42
CA GLY A 101 1.94 -12.56 -1.06
C GLY A 101 2.52 -11.20 -1.42
N MET A 102 2.17 -10.65 -2.60
CA MET A 102 2.60 -9.31 -2.99
C MET A 102 2.03 -8.22 -2.08
N ALA A 103 0.79 -8.37 -1.63
CA ALA A 103 0.18 -7.43 -0.70
C ALA A 103 0.82 -7.52 0.69
N LEU A 104 1.09 -8.74 1.19
CA LEU A 104 1.81 -8.92 2.46
C LEU A 104 3.25 -8.37 2.42
N ALA A 105 3.93 -8.52 1.28
CA ALA A 105 5.28 -7.97 1.09
C ALA A 105 5.30 -6.44 1.03
N ASN A 106 4.15 -5.79 0.87
CA ASN A 106 4.03 -4.34 0.91
C ASN A 106 4.08 -3.82 2.36
N MET A 107 5.29 -3.69 2.89
CA MET A 107 5.53 -3.28 4.27
C MET A 107 4.94 -1.89 4.62
N LEU A 108 4.70 -1.03 3.63
CA LEU A 108 4.15 0.32 3.86
C LEU A 108 2.65 0.32 4.18
N THR A 109 1.95 -0.76 3.92
CA THR A 109 0.50 -0.86 4.15
C THR A 109 0.14 -0.77 5.62
N ILE A 110 0.89 -1.43 6.50
CA ILE A 110 0.61 -1.43 7.96
C ILE A 110 0.79 -0.02 8.55
N PRO A 111 1.96 0.64 8.43
CA PRO A 111 2.13 2.00 8.97
C PRO A 111 1.14 3.01 8.34
N TYR A 112 0.77 2.84 7.09
CA TYR A 112 -0.27 3.66 6.48
C TYR A 112 -1.62 3.51 7.19
N TYR A 113 -2.09 2.29 7.45
CA TYR A 113 -3.35 2.06 8.15
C TYR A 113 -3.29 2.47 9.63
N VAL A 114 -2.13 2.31 10.29
CA VAL A 114 -1.92 2.84 11.66
C VAL A 114 -2.11 4.35 11.66
N GLY A 115 -1.46 5.06 10.74
CA GLY A 115 -1.58 6.52 10.62
C GLY A 115 -3.00 6.97 10.27
N LEU A 116 -3.67 6.28 9.34
CA LEU A 116 -5.04 6.58 8.95
C LEU A 116 -6.01 6.40 10.11
N HIS A 117 -5.88 5.31 10.88
CA HIS A 117 -6.71 5.05 12.05
C HIS A 117 -6.46 6.11 13.13
N ALA A 118 -5.20 6.45 13.41
CA ALA A 118 -4.83 7.47 14.39
C ALA A 118 -5.40 8.85 14.01
N MET A 119 -5.33 9.23 12.73
CA MET A 119 -5.87 10.48 12.22
C MET A 119 -7.41 10.54 12.35
N ARG A 120 -8.13 9.45 12.02
CA ARG A 120 -9.58 9.37 12.16
C ARG A 120 -10.03 9.40 13.61
N ARG A 121 -9.25 8.77 14.50
CA ARG A 121 -9.49 8.83 15.94
C ARG A 121 -9.29 10.25 16.49
N ALA A 122 -8.25 10.94 16.12
CA ALA A 122 -8.00 12.32 16.52
C ALA A 122 -9.13 13.27 16.07
N SER A 123 -9.81 12.97 14.97
CA SER A 123 -10.99 13.70 14.48
C SER A 123 -12.31 13.26 15.15
N GLY A 124 -12.28 12.33 16.11
CA GLY A 124 -13.48 11.82 16.78
C GLY A 124 -14.40 10.92 15.95
N TRP A 125 -13.91 10.42 14.80
CA TRP A 125 -14.73 9.64 13.87
C TRP A 125 -14.70 8.13 14.13
N ILE A 126 -13.62 7.63 14.73
CA ILE A 126 -13.40 6.20 14.97
C ILE A 126 -12.74 6.03 16.34
N PHE A 127 -13.20 5.07 17.12
CA PHE A 127 -12.64 4.67 18.39
C PHE A 127 -12.06 3.25 18.30
N PHE A 128 -11.82 2.62 19.45
CA PHE A 128 -11.37 1.23 19.53
C PHE A 128 -12.51 0.27 19.93
N ALA A 129 -13.75 0.66 19.70
CA ALA A 129 -14.89 -0.23 19.82
C ALA A 129 -14.85 -1.32 18.74
N PRO A 130 -15.32 -2.53 19.00
CA PRO A 130 -15.32 -3.62 18.02
C PRO A 130 -16.01 -3.25 16.71
N GLU A 131 -17.10 -2.47 16.79
CA GLU A 131 -17.86 -1.99 15.64
C GLU A 131 -17.00 -1.06 14.75
N ASP A 132 -16.29 -0.12 15.35
CA ASP A 132 -15.43 0.82 14.64
C ASP A 132 -14.27 0.10 13.96
N ILE A 133 -13.71 -0.91 14.62
CA ILE A 133 -12.65 -1.76 14.05
C ILE A 133 -13.18 -2.50 12.82
N ALA A 134 -14.36 -3.12 12.95
CA ALA A 134 -14.99 -3.84 11.83
C ALA A 134 -15.27 -2.89 10.64
N VAL A 135 -15.87 -1.72 10.90
CA VAL A 135 -16.13 -0.70 9.89
C VAL A 135 -14.82 -0.25 9.21
N PHE A 136 -13.76 -0.01 9.97
CA PHE A 136 -12.47 0.39 9.41
C PHE A 136 -11.88 -0.69 8.49
N VAL A 137 -11.85 -1.94 8.92
CA VAL A 137 -11.33 -3.08 8.14
C VAL A 137 -12.15 -3.28 6.87
N VAL A 138 -13.49 -3.25 6.98
CA VAL A 138 -14.39 -3.37 5.82
C VAL A 138 -14.19 -2.21 4.84
N ALA A 139 -14.13 -0.97 5.32
CA ALA A 139 -13.93 0.19 4.48
C ALA A 139 -12.56 0.17 3.76
N ALA A 140 -11.48 -0.25 4.45
CA ALA A 140 -10.16 -0.41 3.86
C ALA A 140 -10.17 -1.47 2.76
N SER A 141 -10.83 -2.60 3.01
CA SER A 141 -10.93 -3.72 2.07
C SER A 141 -11.76 -3.36 0.84
N LEU A 142 -12.94 -2.75 1.05
CA LEU A 142 -13.80 -2.29 -0.05
C LEU A 142 -13.14 -1.20 -0.88
N GLY A 143 -12.47 -0.23 -0.25
CA GLY A 143 -11.74 0.82 -0.95
C GLY A 143 -10.60 0.26 -1.80
N THR A 144 -9.84 -0.71 -1.29
CA THR A 144 -8.80 -1.40 -2.06
C THR A 144 -9.41 -2.22 -3.19
N GLY A 145 -10.48 -2.97 -2.92
CA GLY A 145 -11.18 -3.77 -3.92
C GLY A 145 -11.75 -2.93 -5.05
N PHE A 146 -12.35 -1.78 -4.73
CA PHE A 146 -12.86 -0.84 -5.72
C PHE A 146 -11.76 -0.28 -6.62
N LEU A 147 -10.61 0.12 -6.05
CA LEU A 147 -9.47 0.58 -6.84
C LEU A 147 -8.92 -0.51 -7.75
N LEU A 148 -8.74 -1.74 -7.24
CA LEU A 148 -8.30 -2.87 -8.05
C LEU A 148 -9.29 -3.17 -9.18
N TYR A 149 -10.59 -3.11 -8.92
CA TYR A 149 -11.63 -3.25 -9.94
C TYR A 149 -11.46 -2.21 -11.06
N LEU A 150 -11.24 -0.94 -10.71
CA LEU A 150 -10.98 0.11 -11.70
C LEU A 150 -9.74 -0.19 -12.54
N TYR A 151 -8.65 -0.65 -11.91
CA TYR A 151 -7.44 -1.02 -12.64
C TYR A 151 -7.63 -2.24 -13.55
N ILE A 152 -8.37 -3.24 -13.12
CA ILE A 152 -8.66 -4.44 -13.90
C ILE A 152 -9.56 -4.13 -15.11
N GLU A 153 -10.56 -3.25 -14.97
CA GLU A 153 -11.54 -3.03 -16.04
C GLU A 153 -11.16 -1.85 -16.96
N PHE A 154 -10.65 -0.76 -16.42
CA PHE A 154 -10.49 0.48 -17.19
C PHE A 154 -9.04 0.78 -17.56
N PHE A 155 -8.08 0.53 -16.65
CA PHE A 155 -6.69 0.96 -16.87
C PHE A 155 -5.84 -0.03 -17.66
N GLN A 156 -6.36 -1.19 -18.03
CA GLN A 156 -5.64 -2.15 -18.86
C GLN A 156 -5.23 -1.58 -20.24
N LYS A 157 -6.02 -0.64 -20.79
CA LYS A 157 -5.76 0.00 -22.10
C LYS A 157 -4.73 1.14 -22.01
N LEU A 158 -4.55 1.75 -20.83
CA LEU A 158 -3.59 2.85 -20.61
C LEU A 158 -2.15 2.35 -20.41
N LEU A 159 -1.98 1.07 -20.08
CA LEU A 159 -0.68 0.44 -19.85
C LEU A 159 -0.14 -0.13 -21.15
N ALA A 160 0.18 0.76 -22.11
CA ALA A 160 0.81 0.34 -23.37
C ALA A 160 2.19 -0.33 -23.13
N ASP A 161 2.86 0.00 -22.04
CA ASP A 161 4.06 -0.70 -21.56
C ASP A 161 4.08 -0.76 -20.02
N PRO A 162 3.54 -1.86 -19.43
CA PRO A 162 3.52 -2.01 -17.97
C PRO A 162 4.91 -2.18 -17.34
N ASN A 163 5.96 -2.29 -18.15
CA ASN A 163 7.29 -2.64 -17.69
C ASN A 163 8.18 -1.42 -17.46
N GLN A 164 7.76 -0.22 -17.89
CA GLN A 164 8.56 0.97 -17.74
C GLN A 164 7.82 2.03 -16.89
N MET A 165 8.17 2.11 -15.62
CA MET A 165 7.85 3.31 -14.85
C MET A 165 8.77 4.45 -15.32
N PRO A 166 8.23 5.56 -15.86
CA PRO A 166 9.06 6.65 -16.33
C PRO A 166 9.91 7.21 -15.18
N LYS A 167 11.17 7.57 -15.45
CA LYS A 167 12.10 8.17 -14.47
C LYS A 167 11.48 9.34 -13.71
N ARG A 168 10.60 10.09 -14.36
CA ARG A 168 9.80 11.16 -13.74
C ARG A 168 8.94 10.67 -12.57
N PHE A 169 8.40 9.45 -12.65
CA PHE A 169 7.57 8.88 -11.58
C PHE A 169 8.41 8.55 -10.33
N ASN A 170 9.62 8.00 -10.51
CA ASN A 170 10.54 7.77 -9.41
C ASN A 170 10.97 9.07 -8.73
N ASN A 171 11.22 10.13 -9.51
CA ASN A 171 11.54 11.44 -8.95
C ASN A 171 10.36 12.03 -8.15
N TRP A 172 9.13 11.84 -8.61
CA TRP A 172 7.93 12.24 -7.87
C TRP A 172 7.78 11.48 -6.56
N LEU A 173 8.03 10.17 -6.57
CA LEU A 173 8.03 9.35 -5.35
C LEU A 173 9.15 9.78 -4.39
N GLY A 174 10.34 10.02 -4.90
CA GLY A 174 11.45 10.54 -4.10
C GLY A 174 11.13 11.88 -3.45
N ALA A 175 10.57 12.83 -4.21
CA ALA A 175 10.11 14.11 -3.68
C ALA A 175 9.02 13.96 -2.61
N LEU A 176 8.05 13.06 -2.83
CA LEU A 176 7.02 12.74 -1.84
C LEU A 176 7.64 12.20 -0.54
N MET A 177 8.64 11.31 -0.63
CA MET A 177 9.32 10.76 0.55
C MET A 177 10.08 11.85 1.31
N VAL A 178 10.70 12.81 0.63
CA VAL A 178 11.32 13.98 1.27
C VAL A 178 10.29 14.83 2.00
N VAL A 179 9.13 15.10 1.38
CA VAL A 179 8.04 15.85 2.04
C VAL A 179 7.56 15.12 3.30
N LEU A 180 7.35 13.81 3.22
CA LEU A 180 6.93 13.02 4.38
C LEU A 180 8.00 12.99 5.48
N MET A 181 9.28 12.94 5.12
CA MET A 181 10.39 13.04 6.07
C MET A 181 10.37 14.39 6.79
N LEU A 182 10.23 15.50 6.06
CA LEU A 182 10.15 16.84 6.63
C LEU A 182 8.94 17.01 7.56
N LEU A 183 7.78 16.46 7.19
CA LEU A 183 6.60 16.45 8.05
C LEU A 183 6.80 15.62 9.32
N ALA A 184 7.53 14.50 9.24
CA ALA A 184 7.85 13.69 10.41
C ALA A 184 8.82 14.44 11.34
N ILE A 185 9.81 15.14 10.80
CA ILE A 185 10.74 16.00 11.55
C ILE A 185 9.97 17.14 12.22
N TYR A 186 9.08 17.83 11.50
CA TYR A 186 8.25 18.91 12.07
C TYR A 186 7.40 18.45 13.26
N ARG A 187 6.97 17.19 13.27
CA ARG A 187 6.21 16.62 14.40
C ARG A 187 7.05 16.17 15.58
N LEU A 188 8.37 16.08 15.41
CA LEU A 188 9.30 15.72 16.48
C LEU A 188 9.64 16.92 17.38
N PHE A 189 9.57 18.13 16.85
CA PHE A 189 9.84 19.41 17.50
C PHE A 189 8.56 20.21 17.71
#